data_2bedb448064ecee592eab5802689dd13
#
_entry.id   2bedb448064ecee592eab5802689dd13
#
_cell.length_a   1.000
_cell.length_b   1.000
_cell.length_c   1.000
_cell.angle_alpha   90.00
_cell.angle_beta   90.00
_cell.angle_gamma   90.00
#
_symmetry.space_group_name_H-M   'P 1'
#
loop_
_entity.id
_entity.type
_entity.pdbx_description
1 polymer ?
#
loop_
_entity_poly.entity_id
_entity_poly.type
_entity_poly.pdbx_seq_one_letter_code
_entity_poly.pdbx_strand_id
1 'polypeptide(L)'
;VRAEILVSGRVQGVGFRRFARNAAERFGVDCNPINLRNGSVFVFAEGRREALELLINELRKGPTFASVEDVNVTFKEALGNVYDLS
;
A
#
# COMPACT_ATOMS: atom_id res chain seq x y z
N VAL A 1 4.28 11.75 -7.48
CA VAL A 1 3.45 10.68 -8.05
C VAL A 1 2.64 10.03 -6.93
N ARG A 2 1.44 9.65 -7.25
CA ARG A 2 0.54 8.91 -6.33
C ARG A 2 0.32 7.51 -6.88
N ALA A 3 0.39 6.52 -6.02
CA ALA A 3 0.00 5.16 -6.34
C ALA A 3 -1.25 4.80 -5.52
N GLU A 4 -2.24 4.23 -6.18
CA GLU A 4 -3.41 3.64 -5.54
C GLU A 4 -3.32 2.13 -5.77
N ILE A 5 -3.21 1.37 -4.68
CA ILE A 5 -2.80 -0.02 -4.73
C ILE A 5 -3.87 -0.86 -4.03
N LEU A 6 -4.51 -1.75 -4.78
CA LEU A 6 -5.47 -2.69 -4.20
C LEU A 6 -4.77 -4.03 -3.99
N VAL A 7 -4.70 -4.47 -2.74
CA VAL A 7 -4.06 -5.73 -2.36
C VAL A 7 -5.13 -6.70 -1.91
N SER A 8 -5.21 -7.85 -2.56
CA SER A 8 -6.20 -8.89 -2.28
C SER A 8 -5.54 -10.16 -1.78
N GLY A 9 -6.32 -10.98 -1.08
CA GLY A 9 -5.87 -12.21 -0.49
C GLY A 9 -6.08 -12.20 1.01
N ARG A 10 -5.27 -12.97 1.74
CA ARG A 10 -5.30 -12.96 3.20
C ARG A 10 -4.41 -11.84 3.70
N VAL A 11 -4.98 -10.64 3.80
CA VAL A 11 -4.23 -9.42 4.10
C VAL A 11 -4.78 -8.63 5.28
N GLN A 12 -5.93 -9.01 5.84
CA GLN A 12 -6.46 -8.39 7.06
C GLN A 12 -6.24 -9.31 8.25
N GLY A 13 -6.02 -8.71 9.42
CA GLY A 13 -5.78 -9.47 10.66
C GLY A 13 -4.41 -10.12 10.73
N VAL A 14 -3.48 -9.74 9.86
CA VAL A 14 -2.13 -10.32 9.76
C VAL A 14 -1.02 -9.27 9.89
N GLY A 15 -1.39 -8.02 10.29
CA GLY A 15 -0.42 -6.94 10.43
C GLY A 15 -0.03 -6.28 9.11
N PHE A 16 -0.85 -6.43 8.06
CA PHE A 16 -0.49 -5.92 6.74
C PHE A 16 -0.38 -4.40 6.69
N ARG A 17 -1.32 -3.67 7.33
CA ARG A 17 -1.26 -2.21 7.32
C ARG A 17 -0.02 -1.68 8.01
N ARG A 18 0.36 -2.27 9.13
CA ARG A 18 1.60 -1.91 9.85
C ARG A 18 2.83 -2.22 8.98
N PHE A 19 2.83 -3.37 8.33
CA PHE A 19 3.88 -3.76 7.41
C PHE A 19 4.03 -2.73 6.28
N ALA A 20 2.90 -2.30 5.69
CA ALA A 20 2.90 -1.30 4.62
C ALA A 20 3.47 0.03 5.10
N ARG A 21 3.04 0.51 6.27
CA ARG A 21 3.54 1.77 6.84
C ARG A 21 5.04 1.69 7.13
N ASN A 22 5.51 0.58 7.67
CA ASN A 22 6.92 0.42 7.97
C ASN A 22 7.78 0.40 6.69
N ALA A 23 7.31 -0.29 5.66
CA ALA A 23 8.00 -0.30 4.38
C ALA A 23 8.04 1.11 3.76
N ALA A 24 6.91 1.81 3.78
CA ALA A 24 6.83 3.17 3.25
C ALA A 24 7.79 4.11 3.96
N GLU A 25 7.90 4.01 5.28
CA GLU A 25 8.84 4.82 6.05
C GLU A 25 10.29 4.58 5.62
N ARG A 26 10.65 3.31 5.40
CA ARG A 26 12.01 2.98 4.91
C ARG A 26 12.31 3.63 3.58
N PHE A 27 11.32 3.75 2.71
CA PHE A 27 11.52 4.28 1.35
C PHE A 27 11.20 5.77 1.23
N GLY A 28 10.81 6.42 2.32
CA GLY A 28 10.49 7.84 2.32
C GLY A 28 9.19 8.17 1.57
N VAL A 29 8.20 7.29 1.66
CA VAL A 29 6.92 7.41 0.99
C VAL A 29 5.81 7.67 2.01
N ASP A 30 4.92 8.61 1.73
CA ASP A 30 3.70 8.77 2.50
C ASP A 30 2.74 7.64 2.16
N CYS A 31 2.10 7.06 3.17
CA CYS A 31 1.32 5.84 2.97
C CYS A 31 0.11 5.80 3.90
N ASN A 32 -1.05 5.52 3.33
CA ASN A 32 -2.30 5.36 4.07
C ASN A 32 -2.98 4.05 3.64
N PRO A 33 -2.75 2.94 4.35
CA PRO A 33 -3.41 1.68 4.06
C PRO A 33 -4.75 1.60 4.77
N ILE A 34 -5.78 1.14 4.07
CA ILE A 34 -7.15 1.08 4.56
C ILE A 34 -7.72 -0.32 4.32
N ASN A 35 -8.30 -0.92 5.36
CA ASN A 35 -9.03 -2.18 5.21
C ASN A 35 -10.36 -1.93 4.51
N LEU A 36 -10.66 -2.72 3.49
CA LEU A 36 -11.96 -2.69 2.83
C LEU A 36 -12.85 -3.81 3.38
N ARG A 37 -14.18 -3.64 3.19
CA ARG A 37 -15.16 -4.62 3.67
C ARG A 37 -15.00 -6.00 3.04
N ASN A 38 -14.49 -6.04 1.81
CA ASN A 38 -14.33 -7.30 1.08
C ASN A 38 -13.09 -8.11 1.50
N GLY A 39 -12.37 -7.64 2.51
CA GLY A 39 -11.16 -8.31 2.99
C GLY A 39 -9.87 -7.82 2.38
N SER A 40 -9.94 -6.95 1.37
CA SER A 40 -8.76 -6.37 0.74
C SER A 40 -8.20 -5.20 1.54
N VAL A 41 -6.96 -4.80 1.22
CA VAL A 41 -6.38 -3.57 1.74
C VAL A 41 -6.13 -2.63 0.56
N PHE A 42 -6.61 -1.39 0.67
CA PHE A 42 -6.36 -0.36 -0.32
C PHE A 42 -5.29 0.57 0.23
N VAL A 43 -4.22 0.78 -0.53
CA VAL A 43 -3.09 1.58 -0.10
C VAL A 43 -2.99 2.83 -0.96
N PHE A 44 -3.13 4.00 -0.32
CA PHE A 44 -2.84 5.29 -0.94
C PHE A 44 -1.40 5.66 -0.59
N ALA A 45 -0.57 5.93 -1.58
CA ALA A 45 0.83 6.25 -1.33
C ALA A 45 1.29 7.36 -2.26
N GLU A 46 2.12 8.27 -1.75
CA GLU A 46 2.71 9.35 -2.56
C GLU A 46 4.19 9.44 -2.28
N GLY A 47 4.96 9.66 -3.35
CA GLY A 47 6.39 9.80 -3.28
C GLY A 47 7.01 9.74 -4.67
N ARG A 48 8.30 9.54 -4.71
CA ARG A 48 9.02 9.36 -5.97
C ARG A 48 8.63 8.02 -6.58
N ARG A 49 8.57 7.98 -7.89
CA ARG A 49 8.16 6.77 -8.63
C ARG A 49 8.99 5.55 -8.23
N GLU A 50 10.31 5.72 -8.14
CA GLU A 50 11.22 4.63 -7.77
C GLU A 50 10.94 4.10 -6.37
N ALA A 51 10.65 5.01 -5.43
CA ALA A 51 10.33 4.63 -4.05
C ALA A 51 8.99 3.89 -3.98
N LEU A 52 8.00 4.35 -4.76
CA LEU A 52 6.70 3.67 -4.83
C LEU A 52 6.84 2.26 -5.40
N GLU A 53 7.70 2.07 -6.39
CA GLU A 53 7.95 0.74 -6.96
C GLU A 53 8.59 -0.20 -5.94
N LEU A 54 9.49 0.31 -5.10
CA LEU A 54 10.07 -0.48 -4.00
C LEU A 54 8.98 -0.87 -2.99
N LEU A 55 8.11 0.08 -2.65
CA LEU A 55 6.98 -0.20 -1.74
C LEU A 55 6.08 -1.28 -2.33
N ILE A 56 5.71 -1.16 -3.61
CA ILE A 56 4.85 -2.15 -4.28
C ILE A 56 5.47 -3.54 -4.24
N ASN A 57 6.77 -3.65 -4.47
CA ASN A 57 7.45 -4.95 -4.39
C ASN A 57 7.37 -5.55 -2.99
N GLU A 58 7.48 -4.72 -1.95
CA GLU A 58 7.31 -5.19 -0.57
C GLU A 58 5.89 -5.63 -0.29
N LEU A 59 4.90 -4.88 -0.78
CA LEU A 59 3.49 -5.23 -0.59
C LEU A 59 3.15 -6.57 -1.26
N ARG A 60 3.79 -6.89 -2.39
CA ARG A 60 3.60 -8.18 -3.06
C ARG A 60 4.05 -9.35 -2.20
N LYS A 61 5.09 -9.16 -1.41
CA LYS A 61 5.58 -10.18 -0.48
C LYS A 61 4.67 -10.31 0.72
N GLY A 62 4.29 -9.19 1.31
CA GLY A 62 3.51 -9.12 2.51
C GLY A 62 4.26 -9.59 3.76
N PRO A 63 3.65 -9.42 4.94
CA PRO A 63 4.24 -9.92 6.19
C PRO A 63 4.10 -11.45 6.30
N THR A 64 4.72 -12.02 7.32
CA THR A 64 4.87 -13.47 7.48
C THR A 64 3.57 -14.26 7.36
N PHE A 65 2.48 -13.76 7.96
CA PHE A 65 1.21 -14.49 8.00
C PHE A 65 0.24 -14.08 6.90
N ALA A 66 0.64 -13.16 6.02
CA ALA A 66 -0.18 -12.75 4.90
C ALA A 66 -0.03 -13.73 3.74
N SER A 67 -1.06 -13.79 2.91
CA SER A 67 -1.02 -14.48 1.63
C SER A 67 -1.57 -13.51 0.58
N VAL A 68 -0.66 -12.85 -0.13
CA VAL A 68 -1.02 -11.86 -1.14
C VAL A 68 -1.32 -12.60 -2.44
N GLU A 69 -2.55 -12.47 -2.93
CA GLU A 69 -3.00 -13.14 -4.15
C GLU A 69 -2.92 -12.24 -5.36
N ASP A 70 -3.18 -10.93 -5.17
CA ASP A 70 -3.20 -9.99 -6.28
C ASP A 70 -2.85 -8.59 -5.79
N VAL A 71 -2.16 -7.84 -6.65
CA VAL A 71 -1.80 -6.44 -6.38
C VAL A 71 -2.08 -5.64 -7.65
N ASN A 72 -3.09 -4.76 -7.58
CA ASN A 72 -3.44 -3.86 -8.68
C ASN A 72 -2.97 -2.46 -8.38
N VAL A 73 -2.23 -1.86 -9.28
CA VAL A 73 -1.62 -0.54 -9.08
C VAL A 73 -2.10 0.43 -10.14
N THR A 74 -2.54 1.62 -9.70
CA THR A 74 -2.84 2.74 -10.59
C THR A 74 -1.98 3.92 -10.17
N PHE A 75 -1.19 4.46 -11.09
CA PHE A 75 -0.42 5.67 -10.83
C PHE A 75 -1.19 6.91 -11.24
N LYS A 76 -1.11 7.95 -10.43
CA LYS A 76 -1.79 9.23 -10.65
C LYS A 76 -0.87 10.37 -10.25
N GLU A 77 -1.29 11.61 -10.56
CA GLU A 77 -0.61 12.78 -10.05
C GLU A 77 -0.77 12.86 -8.53
N ALA A 78 0.25 13.37 -7.86
CA ALA A 78 0.22 13.56 -6.42
C ALA A 78 -0.85 14.61 -6.06
N LEU A 79 -1.62 14.33 -5.01
CA LEU A 79 -2.62 15.25 -4.45
C LEU A 79 -2.10 16.00 -3.24
N GLY A 80 -0.92 15.63 -2.73
CA GLY A 80 -0.26 16.27 -1.60
C GLY A 80 -0.63 15.70 -0.23
N ASN A 81 -1.68 14.88 -0.14
CA ASN A 81 -2.10 14.32 1.14
C ASN A 81 -2.82 12.98 0.92
N VAL A 82 -2.14 11.89 1.29
CA VAL A 82 -2.72 10.53 1.16
C VAL A 82 -3.78 10.23 2.22
N TYR A 83 -3.88 11.06 3.26
CA TYR A 83 -4.84 10.87 4.33
C TYR A 83 -6.16 11.60 4.06
N ASP A 84 -6.20 12.45 3.06
CA ASP A 84 -7.42 13.14 2.62
C ASP A 84 -8.08 12.32 1.50
N LEU A 85 -9.21 11.69 1.83
CA LEU A 85 -9.91 10.79 0.93
C LEU A 85 -11.14 11.42 0.28
N SER A 86 -11.37 12.70 0.54
CA SER A 86 -12.52 13.41 -0.03
C SER A 86 -12.30 13.85 -1.47
#